data_fb67ddfe96447a690d80700c6e9452b4
#
_entry.id   fb67ddfe96447a690d80700c6e9452b4
#
_cell.length_a   1.000
_cell.length_b   1.000
_cell.length_c   1.000
_cell.angle_alpha   90.00
_cell.angle_beta   90.00
_cell.angle_gamma   90.00
#
_symmetry.space_group_name_H-M   'P 1'
#
loop_
_entity.id
_entity.type
_entity.pdbx_description
1 polymer ?
#
loop_
_entity_poly.entity_id
_entity_poly.type
_entity_poly.pdbx_seq_one_letter_code
_entity_poly.pdbx_strand_id
1 'polypeptide(L)'
;IYTLSLHDALPIWQRTEQNLARKIRILRHQPAGRVLLGSQELVNFSSNDYLGLASDLRIAEAAARAAGRYGWGAGGSRLVTGTSVVHHELEGVVAKFRGTEAALVFGSGYHANLGLVSALAGAGDTLFSDALNHASIIAACRLSGGDVRVYKHRDYDELERLLSGSSAKGKRLIITDSLFSIEGDSIDCARLLKLSERFEALLVLDDAHANAVLGKRGRGVAEVQNVSARIDLVT
;
A
#
# COMPACT_ATOMS: atom_id res chain seq x y z
N ILE A 1 4.57 5.82 -16.69
CA ILE A 1 3.72 4.61 -16.84
C ILE A 1 4.57 3.51 -17.45
N TYR A 2 5.04 2.57 -16.64
CA TYR A 2 5.75 1.41 -17.19
C TYR A 2 4.73 0.33 -17.58
N THR A 3 4.14 0.46 -18.75
CA THR A 3 3.48 -0.63 -19.44
C THR A 3 4.56 -1.56 -19.99
N LEU A 4 5.12 -2.41 -19.18
CA LEU A 4 5.88 -3.54 -19.70
C LEU A 4 4.87 -4.63 -20.04
N SER A 5 4.43 -4.69 -21.29
CA SER A 5 4.00 -5.98 -21.83
C SER A 5 5.20 -6.92 -21.79
N LEU A 6 4.99 -8.23 -21.67
CA LEU A 6 6.08 -9.21 -21.76
C LEU A 6 6.88 -9.07 -23.06
N HIS A 7 6.27 -8.47 -24.10
CA HIS A 7 6.90 -8.16 -25.39
C HIS A 7 7.81 -6.93 -25.37
N ASP A 8 7.59 -5.99 -24.41
CA ASP A 8 8.37 -4.76 -24.30
C ASP A 8 9.50 -4.87 -23.24
N ALA A 9 9.63 -6.03 -22.59
CA ALA A 9 10.71 -6.26 -21.65
C ALA A 9 12.04 -6.32 -22.37
N LEU A 10 12.89 -5.31 -22.18
CA LEU A 10 14.26 -5.33 -22.66
C LEU A 10 14.96 -6.61 -22.19
N PRO A 11 15.68 -7.34 -23.07
CA PRO A 11 16.52 -8.45 -22.67
C PRO A 11 17.51 -8.05 -21.57
N ILE A 12 17.89 -9.00 -20.70
CA ILE A 12 18.79 -8.72 -19.55
C ILE A 12 20.09 -8.05 -19.99
N TRP A 13 20.65 -8.42 -21.13
CA TRP A 13 21.87 -7.85 -21.63
C TRP A 13 21.71 -6.37 -22.03
N GLN A 14 20.58 -5.98 -22.67
CA GLN A 14 20.30 -4.59 -22.99
C GLN A 14 20.09 -3.74 -21.73
N ARG A 15 19.42 -4.30 -20.70
CA ARG A 15 19.29 -3.63 -19.40
C ARG A 15 20.64 -3.40 -18.74
N THR A 16 21.57 -4.34 -18.91
CA THR A 16 22.91 -4.20 -18.35
C THR A 16 23.70 -3.10 -19.06
N GLU A 17 23.65 -3.04 -20.39
CA GLU A 17 24.29 -1.99 -21.20
C GLU A 17 23.71 -0.59 -20.88
N GLN A 18 22.40 -0.50 -20.60
CA GLN A 18 21.73 0.74 -20.24
C GLN A 18 21.81 1.07 -18.75
N ASN A 19 22.57 0.32 -17.94
CA ASN A 19 22.63 0.45 -16.48
C ASN A 19 21.26 0.31 -15.77
N LEU A 20 20.30 -0.37 -16.39
CA LEU A 20 18.97 -0.64 -15.84
C LEU A 20 18.86 -2.02 -15.16
N ALA A 21 19.93 -2.83 -15.22
CA ALA A 21 19.96 -4.14 -14.59
C ALA A 21 20.02 -4.00 -13.07
N ARG A 22 19.02 -4.53 -12.38
CA ARG A 22 19.00 -4.59 -10.92
C ARG A 22 19.69 -5.85 -10.44
N LYS A 23 20.64 -5.70 -9.51
CA LYS A 23 21.32 -6.82 -8.85
C LYS A 23 20.82 -6.95 -7.43
N ILE A 24 20.40 -8.15 -7.05
CA ILE A 24 20.08 -8.48 -5.66
C ILE A 24 21.38 -8.45 -4.85
N ARG A 25 21.39 -7.68 -3.77
CA ARG A 25 22.51 -7.60 -2.83
C ARG A 25 22.15 -8.37 -1.58
N ILE A 26 23.06 -9.23 -1.13
CA ILE A 26 22.91 -9.97 0.12
C ILE A 26 23.47 -9.10 1.23
N LEU A 27 22.57 -8.66 2.12
CA LEU A 27 22.92 -7.81 3.25
C LEU A 27 22.73 -8.60 4.55
N ARG A 28 23.62 -8.36 5.53
CA ARG A 28 23.42 -8.79 6.91
C ARG A 28 22.98 -7.57 7.71
N HIS A 29 21.75 -7.60 8.19
CA HIS A 29 21.21 -6.53 9.02
C HIS A 29 21.94 -6.48 10.38
N GLN A 30 22.14 -5.26 10.86
CA GLN A 30 22.74 -4.94 12.15
C GLN A 30 21.80 -4.00 12.92
N PRO A 31 21.89 -3.91 14.25
CA PRO A 31 21.14 -2.93 15.02
C PRO A 31 21.39 -1.48 14.54
N ALA A 32 20.48 -0.58 14.92
CA ALA A 32 20.58 0.86 14.65
C ALA A 32 20.70 1.25 13.17
N GLY A 33 19.96 0.55 12.30
CA GLY A 33 19.88 0.89 10.88
C GLY A 33 21.16 0.66 10.08
N ARG A 34 22.04 -0.24 10.55
CA ARG A 34 23.27 -0.60 9.85
C ARG A 34 23.13 -1.93 9.11
N VAL A 35 23.94 -2.11 8.08
CA VAL A 35 24.02 -3.36 7.31
C VAL A 35 25.48 -3.67 6.94
N LEU A 36 25.78 -4.95 6.82
CA LEU A 36 27.03 -5.40 6.21
C LEU A 36 26.78 -5.84 4.76
N LEU A 37 27.53 -5.28 3.85
CA LEU A 37 27.64 -5.74 2.47
C LEU A 37 29.04 -6.38 2.29
N GLY A 38 29.11 -7.70 2.35
CA GLY A 38 30.39 -8.42 2.50
C GLY A 38 31.04 -8.07 3.84
N SER A 39 32.22 -7.46 3.81
CA SER A 39 32.96 -6.96 5.00
C SER A 39 32.72 -5.47 5.29
N GLN A 40 32.03 -4.77 4.42
CA GLN A 40 31.83 -3.32 4.56
C GLN A 40 30.58 -3.02 5.38
N GLU A 41 30.74 -2.26 6.45
CA GLU A 41 29.63 -1.74 7.25
C GLU A 41 29.09 -0.44 6.63
N LEU A 42 27.77 -0.35 6.45
CA LEU A 42 27.08 0.78 5.83
C LEU A 42 25.89 1.20 6.69
N VAL A 43 25.55 2.47 6.65
CA VAL A 43 24.28 2.99 7.17
C VAL A 43 23.20 2.77 6.11
N ASN A 44 22.09 2.16 6.50
CA ASN A 44 20.99 1.81 5.59
C ASN A 44 19.93 2.90 5.55
N PHE A 45 19.98 3.78 4.57
CA PHE A 45 18.95 4.79 4.29
C PHE A 45 17.81 4.28 3.39
N SER A 46 17.86 3.02 2.95
CA SER A 46 16.85 2.43 2.05
C SER A 46 15.92 1.45 2.77
N SER A 47 15.92 1.45 4.11
CA SER A 47 15.07 0.60 4.91
C SER A 47 13.69 1.20 5.08
N ASN A 48 12.64 0.37 5.02
CA ASN A 48 11.28 0.73 5.43
C ASN A 48 11.04 0.48 6.93
N ASP A 49 12.06 0.05 7.68
CA ASP A 49 12.01 -0.13 9.13
C ASP A 49 12.16 1.21 9.86
N TYR A 50 11.22 2.13 9.62
CA TYR A 50 11.25 3.52 10.10
C TYR A 50 11.32 3.63 11.62
N LEU A 51 10.77 2.66 12.33
CA LEU A 51 10.70 2.64 13.79
C LEU A 51 11.74 1.71 14.42
N GLY A 52 12.59 1.04 13.62
CA GLY A 52 13.60 0.10 14.11
C GLY A 52 13.03 -1.16 14.73
N LEU A 53 11.78 -1.51 14.43
CA LEU A 53 11.07 -2.64 15.05
C LEU A 53 11.50 -4.01 14.52
N ALA A 54 12.12 -4.07 13.35
CA ALA A 54 12.56 -5.34 12.76
C ALA A 54 13.60 -6.09 13.63
N SER A 55 14.33 -5.39 14.49
CA SER A 55 15.32 -5.95 15.40
C SER A 55 14.89 -5.90 16.89
N ASP A 56 13.63 -5.57 17.18
CA ASP A 56 13.14 -5.48 18.56
C ASP A 56 12.88 -6.90 19.11
N LEU A 57 13.65 -7.27 20.15
CA LEU A 57 13.58 -8.59 20.78
C LEU A 57 12.19 -8.89 21.36
N ARG A 58 11.45 -7.88 21.81
CA ARG A 58 10.10 -8.07 22.36
C ARG A 58 9.14 -8.65 21.31
N ILE A 59 9.32 -8.23 20.04
CA ILE A 59 8.53 -8.75 18.92
C ILE A 59 8.92 -10.19 18.60
N ALA A 60 10.23 -10.48 18.54
CA ALA A 60 10.74 -11.83 18.30
C ALA A 60 10.27 -12.82 19.37
N GLU A 61 10.36 -12.44 20.64
CA GLU A 61 9.89 -13.26 21.77
C GLU A 61 8.38 -13.48 21.73
N ALA A 62 7.58 -12.44 21.40
CA ALA A 62 6.14 -12.58 21.27
C ALA A 62 5.77 -13.55 20.13
N ALA A 63 6.45 -13.45 18.99
CA ALA A 63 6.27 -14.37 17.87
C ALA A 63 6.64 -15.80 18.23
N ALA A 64 7.75 -16.03 18.95
CA ALA A 64 8.16 -17.36 19.41
C ALA A 64 7.12 -17.97 20.36
N ARG A 65 6.62 -17.19 21.33
CA ARG A 65 5.56 -17.65 22.26
C ARG A 65 4.27 -18.00 21.48
N ALA A 66 3.87 -17.18 20.53
CA ALA A 66 2.69 -17.42 19.71
C ALA A 66 2.84 -18.70 18.85
N ALA A 67 3.99 -18.89 18.23
CA ALA A 67 4.30 -20.09 17.44
C ALA A 67 4.25 -21.37 18.31
N GLY A 68 4.77 -21.32 19.55
CA GLY A 68 4.68 -22.43 20.49
C GLY A 68 3.26 -22.76 20.95
N ARG A 69 2.38 -21.76 21.02
CA ARG A 69 0.98 -21.94 21.46
C ARG A 69 0.03 -22.31 20.34
N TYR A 70 0.18 -21.70 19.18
CA TYR A 70 -0.81 -21.78 18.09
C TYR A 70 -0.28 -22.52 16.86
N GLY A 71 0.99 -22.93 16.86
CA GLY A 71 1.66 -23.48 15.69
C GLY A 71 2.13 -22.40 14.71
N TRP A 72 2.62 -22.85 13.57
CA TRP A 72 3.18 -22.00 12.52
C TRP A 72 2.37 -22.12 11.23
N GLY A 73 1.81 -20.99 10.78
CA GLY A 73 1.02 -20.91 9.55
C GLY A 73 -0.46 -21.20 9.74
N ALA A 74 -1.24 -20.84 8.74
CA ALA A 74 -2.70 -20.89 8.77
C ALA A 74 -3.28 -22.30 8.50
N GLY A 75 -2.53 -23.19 7.84
CA GLY A 75 -2.95 -24.55 7.49
C GLY A 75 -4.06 -24.64 6.42
N GLY A 76 -4.56 -23.51 5.93
CA GLY A 76 -5.61 -23.48 4.91
C GLY A 76 -6.00 -22.09 4.46
N SER A 77 -6.94 -22.00 3.53
CA SER A 77 -7.54 -20.74 3.10
C SER A 77 -8.33 -20.08 4.24
N ARG A 78 -8.27 -18.75 4.31
CA ARG A 78 -9.00 -17.94 5.32
C ARG A 78 -10.50 -18.24 5.37
N LEU A 79 -11.13 -18.49 4.23
CA LEU A 79 -12.57 -18.78 4.14
C LEU A 79 -12.93 -20.23 4.49
N VAL A 80 -11.97 -21.12 4.65
CA VAL A 80 -12.23 -22.54 4.97
C VAL A 80 -11.82 -22.83 6.40
N THR A 81 -10.52 -23.07 6.65
CA THR A 81 -9.99 -23.44 7.97
C THR A 81 -8.80 -22.58 8.40
N GLY A 82 -8.34 -21.65 7.56
CA GLY A 82 -7.13 -20.88 7.77
C GLY A 82 -7.33 -19.58 8.58
N THR A 83 -8.55 -19.28 9.05
CA THR A 83 -8.77 -18.17 9.99
C THR A 83 -8.64 -18.67 11.42
N SER A 84 -7.62 -18.23 12.14
CA SER A 84 -7.39 -18.54 13.54
C SER A 84 -7.81 -17.41 14.47
N VAL A 85 -7.84 -17.68 15.79
CA VAL A 85 -8.07 -16.66 16.82
C VAL A 85 -7.08 -15.50 16.70
N VAL A 86 -5.82 -15.78 16.31
CA VAL A 86 -4.77 -14.76 16.17
C VAL A 86 -5.08 -13.77 15.04
N HIS A 87 -5.65 -14.24 13.93
CA HIS A 87 -6.10 -13.35 12.86
C HIS A 87 -7.21 -12.42 13.35
N HIS A 88 -8.21 -12.98 14.05
CA HIS A 88 -9.35 -12.21 14.55
C HIS A 88 -8.91 -11.15 15.57
N GLU A 89 -8.03 -11.52 16.49
CA GLU A 89 -7.47 -10.61 17.51
C GLU A 89 -6.68 -9.48 16.82
N LEU A 90 -5.83 -9.79 15.83
CA LEU A 90 -5.06 -8.80 15.09
C LEU A 90 -5.97 -7.83 14.33
N GLU A 91 -6.98 -8.34 13.62
CA GLU A 91 -7.95 -7.51 12.91
C GLU A 91 -8.68 -6.55 13.87
N GLY A 92 -9.07 -7.02 15.04
CA GLY A 92 -9.67 -6.18 16.08
C GLY A 92 -8.72 -5.09 16.60
N VAL A 93 -7.45 -5.42 16.81
CA VAL A 93 -6.44 -4.45 17.24
C VAL A 93 -6.17 -3.41 16.16
N VAL A 94 -6.06 -3.82 14.90
CA VAL A 94 -5.84 -2.90 13.76
C VAL A 94 -7.04 -1.98 13.58
N ALA A 95 -8.27 -2.50 13.59
CA ALA A 95 -9.48 -1.68 13.50
C ALA A 95 -9.55 -0.62 14.60
N LYS A 96 -9.27 -1.01 15.85
CA LYS A 96 -9.21 -0.08 17.00
C LYS A 96 -8.11 0.96 16.84
N PHE A 97 -6.92 0.54 16.40
CA PHE A 97 -5.80 1.45 16.17
C PHE A 97 -6.12 2.48 15.08
N ARG A 98 -6.66 2.03 13.95
CA ARG A 98 -7.06 2.91 12.85
C ARG A 98 -8.30 3.74 13.17
N GLY A 99 -9.17 3.25 14.06
CA GLY A 99 -10.47 3.85 14.37
C GLY A 99 -11.50 3.58 13.27
N THR A 100 -11.40 2.42 12.63
CA THR A 100 -12.34 1.92 11.62
C THR A 100 -13.28 0.89 12.23
N GLU A 101 -14.40 0.61 11.56
CA GLU A 101 -15.38 -0.38 11.99
C GLU A 101 -14.80 -1.80 11.95
N ALA A 102 -14.01 -2.11 10.94
CA ALA A 102 -13.38 -3.41 10.75
C ALA A 102 -12.00 -3.28 10.09
N ALA A 103 -11.24 -4.36 10.12
CA ALA A 103 -10.01 -4.54 9.37
C ALA A 103 -9.90 -5.96 8.84
N LEU A 104 -9.18 -6.14 7.74
CA LEU A 104 -8.83 -7.44 7.18
C LEU A 104 -7.31 -7.52 7.02
N VAL A 105 -6.73 -8.64 7.44
CA VAL A 105 -5.29 -8.90 7.33
C VAL A 105 -4.99 -9.74 6.10
N PHE A 106 -3.99 -9.30 5.34
CA PHE A 106 -3.44 -9.98 4.17
C PHE A 106 -1.98 -10.36 4.40
N GLY A 107 -1.44 -11.27 3.59
CA GLY A 107 -0.05 -11.70 3.67
C GLY A 107 0.98 -10.62 3.29
N SER A 108 0.54 -9.54 2.64
CA SER A 108 1.33 -8.35 2.31
C SER A 108 0.43 -7.18 1.92
N GLY A 109 0.95 -5.94 1.97
CA GLY A 109 0.26 -4.77 1.43
C GLY A 109 -0.02 -4.89 -0.07
N TYR A 110 0.86 -5.58 -0.82
CA TYR A 110 0.61 -5.89 -2.22
C TYR A 110 -0.69 -6.70 -2.40
N HIS A 111 -0.87 -7.77 -1.64
CA HIS A 111 -2.08 -8.59 -1.67
C HIS A 111 -3.30 -7.83 -1.14
N ALA A 112 -3.12 -6.94 -0.16
CA ALA A 112 -4.19 -6.09 0.34
C ALA A 112 -4.74 -5.18 -0.78
N ASN A 113 -3.88 -4.48 -1.51
CA ASN A 113 -4.29 -3.66 -2.65
C ASN A 113 -4.96 -4.48 -3.76
N LEU A 114 -4.40 -5.64 -4.13
CA LEU A 114 -5.03 -6.52 -5.11
C LEU A 114 -6.42 -6.96 -4.68
N GLY A 115 -6.55 -7.46 -3.45
CA GLY A 115 -7.82 -7.94 -2.92
C GLY A 115 -8.86 -6.83 -2.79
N LEU A 116 -8.46 -5.67 -2.26
CA LEU A 116 -9.34 -4.53 -2.04
C LEU A 116 -9.91 -4.00 -3.37
N VAL A 117 -9.04 -3.66 -4.32
CA VAL A 117 -9.47 -3.03 -5.58
C VAL A 117 -10.30 -4.00 -6.41
N SER A 118 -9.89 -5.29 -6.48
CA SER A 118 -10.67 -6.32 -7.20
C SER A 118 -12.04 -6.60 -6.60
N ALA A 119 -12.21 -6.37 -5.30
CA ALA A 119 -13.50 -6.51 -4.63
C ALA A 119 -14.41 -5.29 -4.83
N LEU A 120 -13.84 -4.10 -5.00
CA LEU A 120 -14.59 -2.85 -5.09
C LEU A 120 -14.96 -2.46 -6.52
N ALA A 121 -14.12 -2.79 -7.51
CA ALA A 121 -14.27 -2.36 -8.89
C ALA A 121 -14.19 -3.51 -9.87
N GLY A 122 -14.96 -3.37 -10.96
CA GLY A 122 -15.03 -4.32 -12.07
C GLY A 122 -15.37 -3.65 -13.39
N ALA A 123 -15.76 -4.44 -14.37
CA ALA A 123 -16.20 -3.95 -15.68
C ALA A 123 -17.36 -2.95 -15.54
N GLY A 124 -17.22 -1.78 -16.13
CA GLY A 124 -18.18 -0.68 -16.05
C GLY A 124 -17.89 0.35 -14.96
N ASP A 125 -16.99 0.06 -14.02
CA ASP A 125 -16.51 1.03 -13.03
C ASP A 125 -15.29 1.80 -13.56
N THR A 126 -15.03 3.00 -13.00
CA THR A 126 -13.88 3.82 -13.37
C THR A 126 -12.96 4.05 -12.15
N LEU A 127 -11.68 3.79 -12.34
CA LEU A 127 -10.65 3.99 -11.33
C LEU A 127 -9.75 5.17 -11.73
N PHE A 128 -9.55 6.09 -10.81
CA PHE A 128 -8.67 7.25 -10.98
C PHE A 128 -7.41 7.03 -10.13
N SER A 129 -6.27 6.86 -10.80
CA SER A 129 -4.99 6.49 -10.17
C SER A 129 -3.95 7.57 -10.39
N ASP A 130 -3.23 7.96 -9.33
CA ASP A 130 -2.07 8.83 -9.45
C ASP A 130 -0.97 8.15 -10.29
N ALA A 131 -0.27 8.91 -11.11
CA ALA A 131 0.76 8.42 -12.02
C ALA A 131 1.96 7.79 -11.31
N LEU A 132 2.23 8.16 -10.06
CA LEU A 132 3.34 7.65 -9.27
C LEU A 132 2.91 6.62 -8.20
N ASN A 133 1.68 6.15 -8.24
CA ASN A 133 1.21 5.10 -7.34
C ASN A 133 2.10 3.86 -7.36
N HIS A 134 2.18 3.21 -6.21
CA HIS A 134 2.92 1.96 -6.04
C HIS A 134 2.46 0.88 -7.03
N ALA A 135 3.40 0.01 -7.41
CA ALA A 135 3.16 -1.06 -8.39
C ALA A 135 1.99 -1.98 -8.02
N SER A 136 1.70 -2.19 -6.73
CA SER A 136 0.55 -2.98 -6.27
C SER A 136 -0.79 -2.34 -6.63
N ILE A 137 -0.90 -1.00 -6.52
CA ILE A 137 -2.09 -0.25 -6.91
C ILE A 137 -2.29 -0.34 -8.41
N ILE A 138 -1.22 -0.14 -9.19
CA ILE A 138 -1.25 -0.26 -10.65
C ILE A 138 -1.69 -1.66 -11.08
N ALA A 139 -1.14 -2.70 -10.45
CA ALA A 139 -1.51 -4.09 -10.72
C ALA A 139 -2.97 -4.38 -10.33
N ALA A 140 -3.41 -3.87 -9.18
CA ALA A 140 -4.77 -4.01 -8.69
C ALA A 140 -5.79 -3.34 -9.63
N CYS A 141 -5.52 -2.12 -10.07
CA CYS A 141 -6.35 -1.42 -11.06
C CYS A 141 -6.50 -2.21 -12.36
N ARG A 142 -5.39 -2.77 -12.86
CA ARG A 142 -5.43 -3.61 -14.08
C ARG A 142 -6.24 -4.89 -13.88
N LEU A 143 -6.07 -5.54 -12.73
CA LEU A 143 -6.75 -6.80 -12.42
C LEU A 143 -8.26 -6.62 -12.25
N SER A 144 -8.72 -5.46 -11.79
CA SER A 144 -10.13 -5.17 -11.57
C SER A 144 -10.98 -5.26 -12.85
N GLY A 145 -10.39 -5.00 -14.03
CA GLY A 145 -11.10 -4.94 -15.31
C GLY A 145 -11.92 -3.66 -15.50
N GLY A 146 -11.83 -2.70 -14.60
CA GLY A 146 -12.45 -1.38 -14.74
C GLY A 146 -11.72 -0.45 -15.71
N ASP A 147 -12.32 0.70 -16.06
CA ASP A 147 -11.71 1.77 -16.86
C ASP A 147 -10.71 2.55 -15.98
N VAL A 148 -9.43 2.39 -16.25
CA VAL A 148 -8.36 3.02 -15.44
C VAL A 148 -7.92 4.33 -16.07
N ARG A 149 -8.13 5.43 -15.37
CA ARG A 149 -7.72 6.78 -15.77
C ARG A 149 -6.60 7.27 -14.85
N VAL A 150 -5.45 7.50 -15.45
CA VAL A 150 -4.26 7.96 -14.71
C VAL A 150 -4.17 9.48 -14.81
N TYR A 151 -4.05 10.15 -13.67
CA TYR A 151 -3.78 11.58 -13.61
C TYR A 151 -2.33 11.84 -13.20
N LYS A 152 -1.78 12.99 -13.62
CA LYS A 152 -0.43 13.41 -13.26
C LYS A 152 -0.30 13.53 -11.75
N HIS A 153 0.87 13.19 -11.25
CA HIS A 153 1.17 13.19 -9.83
C HIS A 153 0.68 14.45 -9.14
N ARG A 154 -0.27 14.27 -8.19
CA ARG A 154 -0.90 15.32 -7.40
C ARG A 154 -1.58 16.44 -8.21
N ASP A 155 -1.85 16.22 -9.48
CA ASP A 155 -2.61 17.17 -10.31
C ASP A 155 -4.12 16.97 -10.12
N TYR A 156 -4.64 17.58 -9.06
CA TYR A 156 -6.05 17.47 -8.69
C TYR A 156 -6.98 18.19 -9.68
N ASP A 157 -6.49 19.14 -10.47
CA ASP A 157 -7.25 19.81 -11.51
C ASP A 157 -7.43 18.87 -12.72
N GLU A 158 -6.41 18.08 -13.03
CA GLU A 158 -6.54 17.01 -14.01
C GLU A 158 -7.47 15.91 -13.52
N LEU A 159 -7.36 15.50 -12.23
CA LEU A 159 -8.27 14.53 -11.62
C LEU A 159 -9.73 15.02 -11.71
N GLU A 160 -10.01 16.29 -11.40
CA GLU A 160 -11.34 16.88 -11.50
C GLU A 160 -11.87 16.84 -12.95
N ARG A 161 -11.04 17.16 -13.93
CA ARG A 161 -11.41 17.06 -15.36
C ARG A 161 -11.73 15.61 -15.76
N LEU A 162 -10.95 14.66 -15.31
CA LEU A 162 -11.19 13.23 -15.59
C LEU A 162 -12.48 12.72 -14.93
N LEU A 163 -12.74 13.11 -13.69
CA LEU A 163 -13.97 12.80 -12.96
C LEU A 163 -15.19 13.39 -13.68
N SER A 164 -15.13 14.67 -14.09
CA SER A 164 -16.18 15.38 -14.79
C SER A 164 -16.48 14.77 -16.17
N GLY A 165 -15.45 14.31 -16.87
CA GLY A 165 -15.57 13.65 -18.18
C GLY A 165 -15.93 12.17 -18.09
N SER A 166 -16.12 11.63 -16.90
CA SER A 166 -16.51 10.25 -16.68
C SER A 166 -18.02 10.12 -16.84
N SER A 167 -18.45 9.50 -17.92
CA SER A 167 -19.85 9.11 -18.12
C SER A 167 -20.20 7.80 -17.42
N ALA A 168 -19.42 7.39 -16.43
CA ALA A 168 -19.54 6.09 -15.78
C ALA A 168 -20.95 5.87 -15.24
N LYS A 169 -21.60 4.83 -15.73
CA LYS A 169 -22.82 4.28 -15.14
C LYS A 169 -22.51 3.46 -13.88
N GLY A 170 -21.25 3.07 -13.69
CA GLY A 170 -20.73 2.31 -12.57
C GLY A 170 -20.16 3.19 -11.46
N LYS A 171 -19.47 2.54 -10.52
CA LYS A 171 -18.79 3.21 -9.41
C LYS A 171 -17.57 4.00 -9.89
N ARG A 172 -17.19 4.99 -9.12
CA ARG A 172 -15.94 5.73 -9.25
C ARG A 172 -15.07 5.47 -8.05
N LEU A 173 -13.80 5.15 -8.26
CA LEU A 173 -12.82 4.98 -7.21
C LEU A 173 -11.63 5.92 -7.47
N ILE A 174 -11.28 6.73 -6.47
CA ILE A 174 -10.01 7.45 -6.43
C ILE A 174 -9.07 6.63 -5.55
N ILE A 175 -7.95 6.19 -6.10
CA ILE A 175 -6.96 5.39 -5.36
C ILE A 175 -5.57 5.98 -5.50
N THR A 176 -4.87 6.17 -4.37
CA THR A 176 -3.54 6.77 -4.35
C THR A 176 -2.75 6.37 -3.11
N ASP A 177 -1.41 6.34 -3.25
CA ASP A 177 -0.54 6.42 -2.07
C ASP A 177 -0.83 7.71 -1.31
N SER A 178 -0.82 7.66 0.00
CA SER A 178 -0.98 8.84 0.87
C SER A 178 0.35 9.58 1.07
N LEU A 179 1.44 8.81 1.11
CA LEU A 179 2.82 9.26 1.19
C LEU A 179 3.63 8.45 0.17
N PHE A 180 4.20 9.14 -0.81
CA PHE A 180 4.94 8.50 -1.90
C PHE A 180 6.35 8.11 -1.46
N SER A 181 6.72 6.84 -1.67
CA SER A 181 7.95 6.26 -1.13
C SER A 181 9.23 6.83 -1.71
N ILE A 182 9.21 7.28 -2.95
CA ILE A 182 10.39 7.77 -3.68
C ILE A 182 10.48 9.29 -3.55
N GLU A 183 9.41 9.99 -3.81
CA GLU A 183 9.31 11.44 -3.78
C GLU A 183 9.32 11.98 -2.34
N GLY A 184 8.79 11.22 -1.39
CA GLY A 184 8.69 11.59 0.02
C GLY A 184 7.65 12.67 0.30
N ASP A 185 6.78 12.97 -0.67
CA ASP A 185 5.69 13.93 -0.53
C ASP A 185 4.36 13.26 -0.23
N SER A 186 3.42 14.01 0.30
CA SER A 186 2.10 13.53 0.69
C SER A 186 0.98 14.19 -0.11
N ILE A 187 -0.16 13.51 -0.19
CA ILE A 187 -1.37 14.02 -0.83
C ILE A 187 -2.01 15.17 -0.03
N ASP A 188 -2.88 15.92 -0.69
CA ASP A 188 -3.86 16.82 -0.06
C ASP A 188 -5.19 16.07 0.12
N CYS A 189 -5.37 15.49 1.32
CA CYS A 189 -6.58 14.74 1.65
C CYS A 189 -7.85 15.61 1.58
N ALA A 190 -7.76 16.88 1.95
CA ALA A 190 -8.92 17.76 1.96
C ALA A 190 -9.44 18.01 0.54
N ARG A 191 -8.52 18.16 -0.41
CA ARG A 191 -8.84 18.34 -1.83
C ARG A 191 -9.39 17.06 -2.46
N LEU A 192 -8.79 15.91 -2.16
CA LEU A 192 -9.29 14.61 -2.60
C LEU A 192 -10.68 14.30 -2.06
N LEU A 193 -10.94 14.58 -0.78
CA LEU A 193 -12.26 14.41 -0.18
C LEU A 193 -13.33 15.27 -0.84
N LYS A 194 -13.02 16.54 -1.15
CA LYS A 194 -13.96 17.40 -1.88
C LYS A 194 -14.32 16.83 -3.24
N LEU A 195 -13.34 16.28 -3.95
CA LEU A 195 -13.57 15.63 -5.24
C LEU A 195 -14.36 14.32 -5.09
N SER A 196 -13.99 13.49 -4.14
CA SER A 196 -14.69 12.24 -3.81
C SER A 196 -16.17 12.49 -3.51
N GLU A 197 -16.47 13.42 -2.62
CA GLU A 197 -17.85 13.79 -2.27
C GLU A 197 -18.64 14.38 -3.45
N ARG A 198 -18.03 15.32 -4.18
CA ARG A 198 -18.69 15.99 -5.31
C ARG A 198 -19.04 15.04 -6.46
N PHE A 199 -18.21 14.03 -6.69
CA PHE A 199 -18.37 13.09 -7.79
C PHE A 199 -18.86 11.71 -7.34
N GLU A 200 -19.26 11.56 -6.07
CA GLU A 200 -19.73 10.30 -5.49
C GLU A 200 -18.74 9.16 -5.75
N ALA A 201 -17.45 9.43 -5.55
CA ALA A 201 -16.36 8.47 -5.74
C ALA A 201 -15.87 7.95 -4.39
N LEU A 202 -15.61 6.64 -4.29
CA LEU A 202 -14.93 6.07 -3.11
C LEU A 202 -13.48 6.54 -3.09
N LEU A 203 -12.96 6.91 -1.91
CA LEU A 203 -11.56 7.29 -1.71
C LEU A 203 -10.81 6.19 -0.98
N VAL A 204 -9.82 5.62 -1.67
CA VAL A 204 -8.93 4.58 -1.17
C VAL A 204 -7.52 5.13 -1.03
N LEU A 205 -6.95 5.05 0.17
CA LEU A 205 -5.59 5.50 0.45
C LEU A 205 -4.68 4.32 0.81
N ASP A 206 -3.53 4.24 0.16
CA ASP A 206 -2.43 3.39 0.62
C ASP A 206 -1.55 4.21 1.57
N ASP A 207 -1.53 3.80 2.84
CA ASP A 207 -0.87 4.52 3.94
C ASP A 207 0.40 3.76 4.42
N ALA A 208 0.92 2.84 3.60
CA ALA A 208 2.03 1.95 3.95
C ALA A 208 3.27 2.68 4.47
N HIS A 209 3.57 3.87 3.94
CA HIS A 209 4.72 4.69 4.34
C HIS A 209 4.41 5.69 5.47
N ALA A 210 3.15 5.89 5.82
CA ALA A 210 2.73 6.85 6.85
C ALA A 210 2.14 6.17 8.09
N ASN A 211 1.63 4.94 7.96
CA ASN A 211 1.04 4.17 9.06
C ASN A 211 2.09 3.91 10.17
N ALA A 212 1.72 4.14 11.43
CA ALA A 212 2.56 4.11 12.62
C ALA A 212 3.72 5.14 12.63
N VAL A 213 3.89 5.94 11.59
CA VAL A 213 4.99 6.92 11.44
C VAL A 213 4.48 8.35 11.61
N LEU A 214 3.38 8.70 10.93
CA LEU A 214 2.81 10.05 10.93
C LEU A 214 1.53 10.13 11.76
N GLY A 215 1.30 11.32 12.32
CA GLY A 215 0.15 11.61 13.19
C GLY A 215 0.45 11.37 14.67
N LYS A 216 -0.35 12.01 15.55
CA LYS A 216 -0.17 11.90 17.01
C LYS A 216 -0.37 10.47 17.54
N ARG A 217 -1.19 9.69 16.87
CA ARG A 217 -1.51 8.29 17.19
C ARG A 217 -0.95 7.32 16.16
N GLY A 218 -0.16 7.81 15.19
CA GLY A 218 0.40 7.00 14.13
C GLY A 218 -0.61 6.57 13.05
N ARG A 219 -1.73 7.27 12.90
CA ARG A 219 -2.79 6.91 11.95
C ARG A 219 -2.57 7.49 10.54
N GLY A 220 -1.35 7.91 10.23
CA GLY A 220 -0.92 8.31 8.90
C GLY A 220 -1.33 9.71 8.46
N VAL A 221 -1.29 9.96 7.14
CA VAL A 221 -1.47 11.29 6.53
C VAL A 221 -2.85 11.87 6.83
N ALA A 222 -3.89 11.05 6.78
CA ALA A 222 -5.26 11.50 7.07
C ALA A 222 -5.42 12.00 8.51
N GLU A 223 -4.69 11.44 9.48
CA GLU A 223 -4.68 11.95 10.85
C GLU A 223 -3.95 13.29 10.94
N VAL A 224 -2.80 13.44 10.29
CA VAL A 224 -2.06 14.71 10.24
C VAL A 224 -2.95 15.84 9.73
N GLN A 225 -3.78 15.56 8.73
CA GLN A 225 -4.69 16.53 8.12
C GLN A 225 -6.08 16.58 8.78
N ASN A 226 -6.30 15.85 9.90
CA ASN A 226 -7.55 15.82 10.68
C ASN A 226 -8.78 15.38 9.89
N VAL A 227 -8.63 14.42 8.98
CA VAL A 227 -9.72 13.94 8.11
C VAL A 227 -9.91 12.41 8.15
N SER A 228 -9.27 11.70 9.07
CA SER A 228 -9.29 10.22 9.13
C SER A 228 -10.68 9.60 9.10
N ALA A 229 -11.68 10.24 9.76
CA ALA A 229 -13.04 9.72 9.84
C ALA A 229 -13.83 9.83 8.51
N ARG A 230 -13.25 10.47 7.49
CA ARG A 230 -13.89 10.71 6.19
C ARG A 230 -13.27 9.89 5.06
N ILE A 231 -12.24 9.12 5.35
CA ILE A 231 -11.61 8.23 4.35
C ILE A 231 -12.38 6.91 4.35
N ASP A 232 -12.81 6.49 3.17
CA ASP A 232 -13.61 5.26 3.03
C ASP A 232 -12.82 4.01 3.36
N LEU A 233 -11.60 3.90 2.79
CA LEU A 233 -10.76 2.71 2.94
C LEU A 233 -9.27 3.10 3.00
N VAL A 234 -8.52 2.38 3.83
CA VAL A 234 -7.07 2.56 3.98
C VAL A 234 -6.38 1.20 3.97
N THR A 235 -5.31 1.06 3.19
CA THR A 235 -4.39 -0.09 3.21
C THR A 235 -3.05 0.26 3.82
#